data_4ff7bf14e7b2b52bc6cfb58c5f046212
#
_entry.id   4ff7bf14e7b2b52bc6cfb58c5f046212
#
_cell.length_a   1.000
_cell.length_b   1.000
_cell.length_c   1.000
_cell.angle_alpha   90.00
_cell.angle_beta   90.00
_cell.angle_gamma   90.00
#
_symmetry.space_group_name_H-M   'P 1'
#
loop_
_entity.id
_entity.type
_entity.pdbx_description
1 polymer ?
#
loop_
_entity_poly.entity_id
_entity_poly.type
_entity_poly.pdbx_seq_one_letter_code
_entity_poly.pdbx_strand_id
1 'polypeptide(L)'
;MKQLLFFLFSFLPLVVVCQTRIEISIDNQPDSIFILQQYRGSKAVDFDTSVYKNGVSVFESELLYPEGIYVLRNASNYPLTEVLIGKDRTFSLSVKDLNDFDTYSVVGAKETERYYKIIGKQRYISMSIMALESEIGSFPENVFKIDSLKKELVDFERSMKMCRKKSIINTLLASLKRHGIQDYWDDFPFHDSRVLTYPLIDNKLDTYFDYLPIEPDTINSAIDALVEKANINKEVRDYILWHLYRRYFSPNYMNLDEVFIHLSDKYFSVLDIQYLTESIKDVITDRADNLRHLTLGSKIPDIDNLYSFKSPFTLLVFFDKTCQKCAQEGRKLELLCQKYPEVSIFPVEIHRKNGQQIISKYDIQNTPMIYLLDSDKRIIAKRIKAEQVEQFLIKE
;
A
#
# COMPACT_ATOMS: atom_id res chain seq x y z
N MET A 1 -16.87 -77.73 -14.82
CA MET A 1 -15.82 -76.88 -15.38
C MET A 1 -16.06 -75.46 -14.90
N LYS A 2 -15.39 -75.01 -13.84
CA LYS A 2 -15.46 -73.65 -13.33
C LYS A 2 -14.25 -72.91 -13.87
N GLN A 3 -14.45 -71.89 -14.74
CA GLN A 3 -13.40 -71.01 -15.19
C GLN A 3 -13.13 -69.96 -14.11
N LEU A 4 -11.94 -69.95 -13.58
CA LEU A 4 -11.41 -68.94 -12.66
C LEU A 4 -10.88 -67.77 -13.50
N LEU A 5 -11.57 -66.62 -13.49
CA LEU A 5 -11.09 -65.39 -14.11
C LEU A 5 -10.13 -64.71 -13.12
N PHE A 6 -8.83 -64.72 -13.44
CA PHE A 6 -7.79 -63.95 -12.73
C PHE A 6 -7.87 -62.51 -13.24
N PHE A 7 -8.36 -61.58 -12.38
CA PHE A 7 -8.21 -60.14 -12.60
C PHE A 7 -6.76 -59.75 -12.23
N LEU A 8 -5.96 -59.51 -13.24
CA LEU A 8 -4.63 -58.90 -13.07
C LEU A 8 -4.80 -57.39 -12.79
N PHE A 9 -4.77 -57.01 -11.53
CA PHE A 9 -4.70 -55.59 -11.16
C PHE A 9 -3.29 -55.11 -11.50
N SER A 10 -3.15 -54.43 -12.65
CA SER A 10 -1.93 -53.70 -13.02
C SER A 10 -1.80 -52.50 -12.08
N PHE A 11 -0.93 -52.64 -11.06
CA PHE A 11 -0.43 -51.46 -10.29
C PHE A 11 0.46 -50.67 -11.23
N LEU A 12 -0.11 -49.67 -11.94
CA LEU A 12 0.71 -48.61 -12.51
C LEU A 12 1.18 -47.76 -11.32
N PRO A 13 2.49 -47.61 -11.09
CA PRO A 13 3.00 -46.67 -10.13
C PRO A 13 2.53 -45.30 -10.60
N LEU A 14 1.75 -44.57 -9.78
CA LEU A 14 1.51 -43.16 -9.94
C LEU A 14 2.88 -42.48 -9.83
N VAL A 15 3.50 -42.17 -10.98
CA VAL A 15 4.67 -41.31 -11.02
C VAL A 15 4.15 -39.91 -10.68
N VAL A 16 4.31 -39.53 -9.44
CA VAL A 16 4.07 -38.14 -9.02
C VAL A 16 5.10 -37.29 -9.76
N VAL A 17 4.65 -36.55 -10.76
CA VAL A 17 5.52 -35.63 -11.51
C VAL A 17 5.56 -34.33 -10.72
N CYS A 18 6.68 -34.05 -10.08
CA CYS A 18 6.95 -32.76 -9.48
C CYS A 18 6.87 -31.68 -10.56
N GLN A 19 5.93 -30.74 -10.44
CA GLN A 19 5.73 -29.66 -11.42
C GLN A 19 6.54 -28.41 -11.10
N THR A 20 6.92 -28.23 -9.83
CA THR A 20 7.81 -27.16 -9.38
C THR A 20 8.96 -27.74 -8.59
N ARG A 21 10.20 -27.40 -8.98
CA ARG A 21 11.43 -27.72 -8.24
C ARG A 21 12.41 -26.56 -8.34
N ILE A 22 12.60 -25.87 -7.22
CA ILE A 22 13.50 -24.72 -7.13
C ILE A 22 14.58 -25.02 -6.10
N GLU A 23 15.81 -25.09 -6.54
CA GLU A 23 16.99 -25.29 -5.68
C GLU A 23 17.64 -23.94 -5.42
N ILE A 24 17.87 -23.61 -4.14
CA ILE A 24 18.49 -22.35 -3.74
C ILE A 24 19.72 -22.64 -2.87
N SER A 25 20.87 -22.13 -3.29
CA SER A 25 22.10 -22.13 -2.50
C SER A 25 22.60 -20.72 -2.27
N ILE A 26 22.97 -20.41 -1.02
CA ILE A 26 23.47 -19.09 -0.62
C ILE A 26 24.69 -19.30 0.25
N ASP A 27 25.84 -18.80 -0.19
CA ASP A 27 27.08 -18.95 0.56
C ASP A 27 26.99 -18.27 1.95
N ASN A 28 27.69 -18.83 2.91
CA ASN A 28 27.77 -18.31 4.29
C ASN A 28 26.44 -18.24 5.05
N GLN A 29 25.43 -19.01 4.66
CA GLN A 29 24.21 -19.16 5.44
C GLN A 29 24.31 -20.40 6.34
N PRO A 30 23.90 -20.32 7.63
CA PRO A 30 23.81 -21.47 8.51
C PRO A 30 22.65 -22.38 8.10
N ASP A 31 22.73 -23.66 8.48
CA ASP A 31 21.59 -24.58 8.39
C ASP A 31 20.38 -23.98 9.11
N SER A 32 19.23 -23.90 8.42
CA SER A 32 18.06 -23.18 8.87
C SER A 32 16.80 -23.64 8.12
N ILE A 33 15.69 -22.96 8.35
CA ILE A 33 14.50 -23.05 7.52
C ILE A 33 14.45 -21.80 6.63
N PHE A 34 14.25 -22.01 5.34
CA PHE A 34 13.93 -20.93 4.41
C PHE A 34 12.44 -20.87 4.18
N ILE A 35 11.90 -19.65 4.19
CA ILE A 35 10.49 -19.33 3.97
C ILE A 35 10.40 -18.54 2.67
N LEU A 36 9.62 -19.07 1.72
CA LEU A 36 9.30 -18.36 0.49
C LEU A 36 7.96 -17.62 0.69
N GLN A 37 7.98 -16.30 0.61
CA GLN A 37 6.78 -15.47 0.74
C GLN A 37 6.44 -14.85 -0.61
N GLN A 38 5.17 -14.86 -0.99
CA GLN A 38 4.71 -14.19 -2.20
C GLN A 38 4.30 -12.75 -1.90
N TYR A 39 4.75 -11.80 -2.72
CA TYR A 39 4.28 -10.43 -2.64
C TYR A 39 2.83 -10.31 -3.11
N ARG A 40 2.07 -9.46 -2.39
CA ARG A 40 0.80 -8.90 -2.81
C ARG A 40 0.81 -7.40 -2.50
N GLY A 41 1.17 -6.60 -3.49
CA GLY A 41 1.59 -5.21 -3.29
C GLY A 41 2.84 -5.15 -2.42
N SER A 42 2.86 -4.27 -1.42
CA SER A 42 3.99 -4.12 -0.49
C SER A 42 4.05 -5.20 0.61
N LYS A 43 3.02 -6.05 0.72
CA LYS A 43 2.96 -7.11 1.73
C LYS A 43 3.44 -8.43 1.15
N ALA A 44 4.20 -9.19 1.94
CA ALA A 44 4.59 -10.55 1.64
C ALA A 44 3.84 -11.52 2.56
N VAL A 45 3.33 -12.61 2.00
CA VAL A 45 2.55 -13.64 2.69
C VAL A 45 3.27 -14.98 2.53
N ASP A 46 3.38 -15.76 3.62
CA ASP A 46 4.01 -17.07 3.60
C ASP A 46 3.35 -17.95 2.55
N PHE A 47 4.18 -18.54 1.70
CA PHE A 47 3.74 -19.37 0.58
C PHE A 47 4.23 -20.81 0.72
N ASP A 48 5.53 -21.01 0.98
CA ASP A 48 6.11 -22.32 1.17
C ASP A 48 7.37 -22.25 2.06
N THR A 49 7.79 -23.40 2.58
CA THR A 49 8.96 -23.53 3.44
C THR A 49 9.82 -24.70 3.02
N SER A 50 11.14 -24.56 3.18
CA SER A 50 12.10 -25.63 2.91
C SER A 50 13.24 -25.61 3.93
N VAL A 51 13.81 -26.78 4.20
CA VAL A 51 14.98 -26.90 5.08
C VAL A 51 16.24 -26.56 4.28
N TYR A 52 17.00 -25.56 4.73
CA TYR A 52 18.32 -25.25 4.22
C TYR A 52 19.36 -26.07 4.98
N LYS A 53 19.96 -27.03 4.31
CA LYS A 53 20.93 -27.94 4.89
C LYS A 53 22.03 -28.27 3.90
N ASN A 54 23.27 -28.37 4.38
CA ASN A 54 24.45 -28.66 3.54
C ASN A 54 24.58 -27.67 2.37
N GLY A 55 24.24 -26.40 2.56
CA GLY A 55 24.38 -25.35 1.54
C GLY A 55 23.29 -25.30 0.49
N VAL A 56 22.19 -26.05 0.62
CA VAL A 56 21.08 -26.02 -0.34
C VAL A 56 19.72 -26.16 0.34
N SER A 57 18.73 -25.48 -0.24
CA SER A 57 17.30 -25.61 0.06
C SER A 57 16.56 -25.99 -1.22
N VAL A 58 15.59 -26.89 -1.12
CA VAL A 58 14.79 -27.34 -2.27
C VAL A 58 13.32 -27.13 -1.98
N PHE A 59 12.66 -26.31 -2.78
CA PHE A 59 11.21 -26.13 -2.80
C PHE A 59 10.64 -27.05 -3.89
N GLU A 60 9.82 -28.00 -3.49
CA GLU A 60 9.20 -28.99 -4.39
C GLU A 60 7.69 -29.03 -4.23
N SER A 61 6.96 -29.06 -5.35
CA SER A 61 5.50 -29.15 -5.33
C SER A 61 4.98 -29.93 -6.54
N GLU A 62 3.90 -30.69 -6.33
CA GLU A 62 3.11 -31.29 -7.39
C GLU A 62 2.29 -30.25 -8.18
N LEU A 63 2.17 -29.02 -7.64
CA LEU A 63 1.50 -27.91 -8.28
C LEU A 63 2.51 -26.91 -8.87
N LEU A 64 2.07 -26.22 -9.91
CA LEU A 64 2.83 -25.08 -10.44
C LEU A 64 2.72 -23.89 -9.47
N TYR A 65 3.85 -23.35 -9.04
CA TYR A 65 3.84 -22.09 -8.31
C TYR A 65 3.35 -20.95 -9.21
N PRO A 66 2.53 -20.03 -8.69
CA PRO A 66 2.11 -18.84 -9.43
C PRO A 66 3.30 -18.02 -9.94
N GLU A 67 3.14 -17.41 -11.12
CA GLU A 67 4.13 -16.44 -11.60
C GLU A 67 4.11 -15.20 -10.70
N GLY A 68 5.30 -14.72 -10.30
CA GLY A 68 5.40 -13.56 -9.42
C GLY A 68 6.81 -13.35 -8.87
N ILE A 69 6.95 -12.30 -8.07
CA ILE A 69 8.14 -12.08 -7.25
C ILE A 69 7.85 -12.57 -5.84
N TYR A 70 8.77 -13.36 -5.34
CA TYR A 70 8.77 -13.92 -4.00
C TYR A 70 9.94 -13.36 -3.22
N VAL A 71 9.81 -13.21 -1.91
CA VAL A 71 10.93 -12.91 -1.02
C VAL A 71 11.30 -14.17 -0.25
N LEU A 72 12.57 -14.54 -0.32
CA LEU A 72 13.15 -15.61 0.47
C LEU A 72 13.58 -15.05 1.83
N ARG A 73 13.14 -15.68 2.92
CA ARG A 73 13.50 -15.31 4.30
C ARG A 73 14.09 -16.49 5.04
N ASN A 74 14.90 -16.20 6.05
CA ASN A 74 15.35 -17.21 7.01
C ASN A 74 14.34 -17.40 8.15
N ALA A 75 14.59 -18.36 9.03
CA ALA A 75 13.74 -18.69 10.19
C ALA A 75 13.51 -17.50 11.15
N SER A 76 14.44 -16.54 11.20
CA SER A 76 14.30 -15.30 11.99
C SER A 76 13.48 -14.22 11.27
N ASN A 77 12.83 -14.58 10.16
CA ASN A 77 12.06 -13.67 9.30
C ASN A 77 12.89 -12.53 8.67
N TYR A 78 14.21 -12.70 8.57
CA TYR A 78 15.10 -11.77 7.89
C TYR A 78 15.09 -12.02 6.38
N PRO A 79 14.85 -10.99 5.53
CA PRO A 79 14.83 -11.13 4.08
C PRO A 79 16.26 -11.39 3.56
N LEU A 80 16.43 -12.44 2.76
CA LEU A 80 17.69 -12.80 2.13
C LEU A 80 17.76 -12.24 0.70
N THR A 81 16.81 -12.62 -0.14
CA THR A 81 16.74 -12.13 -1.53
C THR A 81 15.33 -12.27 -2.09
N GLU A 82 15.08 -11.62 -3.21
CA GLU A 82 13.86 -11.81 -3.99
C GLU A 82 14.10 -12.87 -5.06
N VAL A 83 13.09 -13.69 -5.35
CA VAL A 83 13.13 -14.75 -6.36
C VAL A 83 11.96 -14.52 -7.34
N LEU A 84 12.27 -14.19 -8.59
CA LEU A 84 11.25 -14.16 -9.63
C LEU A 84 10.99 -15.59 -10.10
N ILE A 85 9.73 -16.03 -9.98
CA ILE A 85 9.24 -17.28 -10.55
C ILE A 85 8.42 -16.94 -11.79
N GLY A 86 9.01 -17.22 -12.96
CA GLY A 86 8.37 -17.04 -14.26
C GLY A 86 7.65 -18.30 -14.70
N LYS A 87 7.71 -18.63 -15.99
CA LYS A 87 7.14 -19.88 -16.54
C LYS A 87 7.96 -21.12 -16.26
N ASP A 88 9.27 -20.95 -16.14
CA ASP A 88 10.16 -22.04 -15.78
C ASP A 88 10.07 -22.28 -14.27
N ARG A 89 9.61 -23.47 -13.84
CA ARG A 89 9.43 -23.86 -12.42
C ARG A 89 10.48 -24.82 -11.94
N THR A 90 11.37 -25.26 -12.83
CA THR A 90 12.48 -26.15 -12.49
C THR A 90 13.78 -25.42 -12.79
N PHE A 91 14.43 -24.94 -11.72
CA PHE A 91 15.68 -24.19 -11.86
C PHE A 91 16.49 -24.21 -10.56
N SER A 92 17.77 -23.84 -10.68
CA SER A 92 18.63 -23.56 -9.53
C SER A 92 19.07 -22.11 -9.50
N LEU A 93 19.15 -21.56 -8.28
CA LEU A 93 19.68 -20.25 -7.95
C LEU A 93 20.84 -20.40 -7.00
N SER A 94 22.02 -19.92 -7.38
CA SER A 94 23.21 -19.88 -6.53
C SER A 94 23.64 -18.45 -6.29
N VAL A 95 23.88 -18.08 -5.04
CA VAL A 95 24.23 -16.72 -4.61
C VAL A 95 25.50 -16.78 -3.75
N LYS A 96 26.56 -16.08 -4.16
CA LYS A 96 27.81 -16.01 -3.39
C LYS A 96 27.80 -14.82 -2.41
N ASP A 97 27.28 -13.68 -2.85
CA ASP A 97 27.11 -12.47 -2.03
C ASP A 97 25.70 -11.88 -2.25
N LEU A 98 24.93 -11.79 -1.17
CA LEU A 98 23.57 -11.22 -1.19
C LEU A 98 23.53 -9.75 -1.59
N ASN A 99 24.62 -9.02 -1.46
CA ASN A 99 24.72 -7.61 -1.79
C ASN A 99 25.17 -7.35 -3.22
N ASP A 100 25.67 -8.36 -3.93
CA ASP A 100 26.21 -8.27 -5.28
C ASP A 100 25.45 -9.16 -6.25
N PHE A 101 24.57 -8.56 -7.05
CA PHE A 101 23.76 -9.29 -8.03
C PHE A 101 24.56 -9.91 -9.18
N ASP A 102 25.81 -9.49 -9.42
CA ASP A 102 26.68 -10.12 -10.41
C ASP A 102 27.17 -11.51 -9.97
N THR A 103 27.03 -11.83 -8.67
CA THR A 103 27.35 -13.15 -8.09
C THR A 103 26.17 -14.13 -8.13
N TYR A 104 25.01 -13.69 -8.61
CA TYR A 104 23.81 -14.53 -8.73
C TYR A 104 23.87 -15.35 -10.02
N SER A 105 23.76 -16.66 -9.89
CA SER A 105 23.76 -17.59 -11.02
C SER A 105 22.44 -18.37 -11.06
N VAL A 106 21.76 -18.33 -12.19
CA VAL A 106 20.50 -19.04 -12.40
C VAL A 106 20.67 -20.03 -13.54
N VAL A 107 20.28 -21.29 -13.32
CA VAL A 107 20.29 -22.34 -14.34
C VAL A 107 18.87 -22.89 -14.48
N GLY A 108 18.34 -22.88 -15.70
CA GLY A 108 17.02 -23.43 -16.01
C GLY A 108 15.88 -22.41 -16.14
N ALA A 109 16.06 -21.13 -15.70
CA ALA A 109 15.01 -20.11 -15.77
C ALA A 109 15.54 -18.78 -16.35
N LYS A 110 15.27 -18.54 -17.64
CA LYS A 110 15.72 -17.33 -18.34
C LYS A 110 15.07 -16.03 -17.81
N GLU A 111 13.83 -16.09 -17.38
CA GLU A 111 13.13 -14.92 -16.82
C GLU A 111 13.73 -14.52 -15.48
N THR A 112 14.04 -15.48 -14.62
CA THR A 112 14.71 -15.28 -13.33
C THR A 112 16.13 -14.72 -13.49
N GLU A 113 16.90 -15.26 -14.45
CA GLU A 113 18.23 -14.73 -14.80
C GLU A 113 18.16 -13.26 -15.25
N ARG A 114 17.22 -12.93 -16.14
CA ARG A 114 17.02 -11.53 -16.59
C ARG A 114 16.59 -10.61 -15.46
N TYR A 115 15.78 -11.11 -14.55
CA TYR A 115 15.36 -10.35 -13.38
C TYR A 115 16.56 -9.83 -12.59
N TYR A 116 17.51 -10.70 -12.23
CA TYR A 116 18.68 -10.26 -11.48
C TYR A 116 19.56 -9.27 -12.25
N LYS A 117 19.70 -9.44 -13.56
CA LYS A 117 20.39 -8.44 -14.40
C LYS A 117 19.69 -7.07 -14.37
N ILE A 118 18.35 -7.06 -14.39
CA ILE A 118 17.56 -5.81 -14.34
C ILE A 118 17.75 -5.13 -12.99
N ILE A 119 17.48 -5.83 -11.88
CA ILE A 119 17.56 -5.21 -10.54
C ILE A 119 18.99 -4.81 -10.18
N GLY A 120 19.98 -5.59 -10.58
CA GLY A 120 21.40 -5.26 -10.37
C GLY A 120 21.78 -3.97 -11.10
N LYS A 121 21.41 -3.85 -12.38
CA LYS A 121 21.65 -2.63 -13.17
C LYS A 121 20.91 -1.41 -12.61
N GLN A 122 19.65 -1.59 -12.22
CA GLN A 122 18.85 -0.51 -11.61
C GLN A 122 19.47 -0.04 -10.30
N ARG A 123 19.88 -0.97 -9.44
CA ARG A 123 20.55 -0.64 -8.17
C ARG A 123 21.85 0.12 -8.41
N TYR A 124 22.70 -0.36 -9.30
CA TYR A 124 23.97 0.30 -9.64
C TYR A 124 23.73 1.72 -10.14
N ILE A 125 22.84 1.92 -11.11
CA ILE A 125 22.53 3.25 -11.65
C ILE A 125 21.91 4.16 -10.60
N SER A 126 20.98 3.66 -9.78
CA SER A 126 20.34 4.45 -8.72
C SER A 126 21.36 4.92 -7.69
N MET A 127 22.28 4.07 -7.25
CA MET A 127 23.35 4.46 -6.34
C MET A 127 24.30 5.49 -6.98
N SER A 128 24.64 5.32 -8.25
CA SER A 128 25.46 6.27 -8.99
C SER A 128 24.79 7.64 -9.13
N ILE A 129 23.48 7.67 -9.39
CA ILE A 129 22.70 8.91 -9.46
C ILE A 129 22.68 9.58 -8.08
N MET A 130 22.38 8.85 -7.00
CA MET A 130 22.35 9.41 -5.64
C MET A 130 23.70 10.04 -5.26
N ALA A 131 24.82 9.38 -5.59
CA ALA A 131 26.15 9.92 -5.35
C ALA A 131 26.36 11.24 -6.11
N LEU A 132 26.01 11.29 -7.41
CA LEU A 132 26.13 12.50 -8.22
C LEU A 132 25.21 13.63 -7.75
N GLU A 133 23.98 13.31 -7.33
CA GLU A 133 22.99 14.27 -6.80
C GLU A 133 23.51 14.94 -5.51
N SER A 134 24.18 14.19 -4.63
CA SER A 134 24.76 14.74 -3.41
C SER A 134 25.88 15.76 -3.67
N GLU A 135 26.49 15.74 -4.85
CA GLU A 135 27.59 16.60 -5.27
C GLU A 135 27.17 17.75 -6.20
N ILE A 136 25.88 17.83 -6.62
CA ILE A 136 25.42 18.85 -7.61
C ILE A 136 25.73 20.28 -7.17
N GLY A 137 25.66 20.58 -5.86
CA GLY A 137 25.99 21.89 -5.32
C GLY A 137 27.43 22.33 -5.59
N SER A 138 28.37 21.38 -5.69
CA SER A 138 29.79 21.62 -5.98
C SER A 138 30.15 21.42 -7.45
N PHE A 139 29.40 20.52 -8.13
CA PHE A 139 29.63 20.09 -9.51
C PHE A 139 28.34 20.12 -10.34
N PRO A 140 27.88 21.29 -10.81
CA PRO A 140 26.63 21.40 -11.58
C PRO A 140 26.59 20.56 -12.87
N GLU A 141 27.76 20.28 -13.46
CA GLU A 141 27.89 19.40 -14.63
C GLU A 141 27.45 17.93 -14.38
N ASN A 142 27.31 17.52 -13.12
CA ASN A 142 26.81 16.19 -12.79
C ASN A 142 25.38 15.93 -13.30
N VAL A 143 24.61 16.99 -13.56
CA VAL A 143 23.27 16.88 -14.22
C VAL A 143 23.36 16.12 -15.55
N PHE A 144 24.35 16.42 -16.39
CA PHE A 144 24.53 15.72 -17.67
C PHE A 144 24.90 14.25 -17.50
N LYS A 145 25.69 13.92 -16.46
CA LYS A 145 26.06 12.53 -16.13
C LYS A 145 24.83 11.76 -15.67
N ILE A 146 23.98 12.37 -14.83
CA ILE A 146 22.73 11.79 -14.34
C ILE A 146 21.79 11.50 -15.50
N ASP A 147 21.62 12.43 -16.45
CA ASP A 147 20.78 12.23 -17.63
C ASP A 147 21.31 11.11 -18.52
N SER A 148 22.64 11.02 -18.66
CA SER A 148 23.27 9.91 -19.40
C SER A 148 22.99 8.56 -18.74
N LEU A 149 23.10 8.46 -17.40
CA LEU A 149 22.79 7.23 -16.66
C LEU A 149 21.31 6.84 -16.76
N LYS A 150 20.40 7.81 -16.68
CA LYS A 150 18.96 7.58 -16.89
C LYS A 150 18.68 7.01 -18.29
N LYS A 151 19.33 7.56 -19.32
CA LYS A 151 19.22 7.06 -20.69
C LYS A 151 19.78 5.65 -20.83
N GLU A 152 20.95 5.40 -20.26
CA GLU A 152 21.58 4.08 -20.22
C GLU A 152 20.63 3.03 -19.61
N LEU A 153 19.97 3.36 -18.50
CA LEU A 153 19.00 2.47 -17.88
C LEU A 153 17.84 2.13 -18.79
N VAL A 154 17.25 3.14 -19.45
CA VAL A 154 16.14 2.94 -20.40
C VAL A 154 16.55 2.04 -21.57
N ASP A 155 17.74 2.24 -22.14
CA ASP A 155 18.23 1.43 -23.27
C ASP A 155 18.53 0.00 -22.81
N PHE A 156 19.07 -0.18 -21.62
CA PHE A 156 19.29 -1.50 -21.01
C PHE A 156 17.95 -2.23 -20.79
N GLU A 157 16.98 -1.60 -20.13
CA GLU A 157 15.66 -2.18 -19.88
C GLU A 157 14.96 -2.60 -21.20
N ARG A 158 15.11 -1.77 -22.26
CA ARG A 158 14.61 -2.11 -23.59
C ARG A 158 15.25 -3.38 -24.14
N SER A 159 16.56 -3.58 -23.92
CA SER A 159 17.29 -4.78 -24.35
C SER A 159 16.87 -6.04 -23.58
N MET A 160 16.34 -5.88 -22.37
CA MET A 160 15.91 -6.99 -21.52
C MET A 160 14.50 -7.51 -21.86
N LYS A 161 13.74 -6.84 -22.75
CA LYS A 161 12.42 -7.33 -23.18
C LYS A 161 12.50 -8.72 -23.79
N MET A 162 11.49 -9.53 -23.47
CA MET A 162 11.34 -10.88 -24.02
C MET A 162 10.49 -10.86 -25.28
N CYS A 163 10.84 -11.68 -26.27
CA CYS A 163 10.01 -11.88 -27.48
C CYS A 163 8.62 -12.45 -27.13
N ARG A 164 8.50 -13.22 -26.05
CA ARG A 164 7.23 -13.74 -25.54
C ARG A 164 6.41 -12.60 -24.94
N LYS A 165 5.30 -12.21 -25.59
CA LYS A 165 4.44 -11.10 -25.17
C LYS A 165 3.94 -11.20 -23.72
N LYS A 166 3.61 -12.42 -23.24
CA LYS A 166 3.12 -12.70 -21.88
C LYS A 166 4.24 -13.03 -20.88
N SER A 167 5.48 -12.60 -21.13
CA SER A 167 6.57 -12.76 -20.16
C SER A 167 6.35 -11.87 -18.93
N ILE A 168 6.60 -12.40 -17.74
CA ILE A 168 6.56 -11.63 -16.49
C ILE A 168 7.60 -10.49 -16.49
N ILE A 169 8.73 -10.68 -17.17
CA ILE A 169 9.74 -9.62 -17.36
C ILE A 169 9.16 -8.43 -18.12
N ASN A 170 8.34 -8.64 -19.15
CA ASN A 170 7.73 -7.55 -19.87
C ASN A 170 6.71 -6.78 -19.04
N THR A 171 5.96 -7.49 -18.19
CA THR A 171 5.05 -6.90 -17.21
C THR A 171 5.81 -6.06 -16.18
N LEU A 172 6.90 -6.60 -15.64
CA LEU A 172 7.80 -5.88 -14.73
C LEU A 172 8.34 -4.60 -15.38
N LEU A 173 8.95 -4.70 -16.56
CA LEU A 173 9.52 -3.56 -17.28
C LEU A 173 8.48 -2.48 -17.63
N ALA A 174 7.24 -2.89 -17.95
CA ALA A 174 6.14 -1.94 -18.16
C ALA A 174 5.76 -1.23 -16.86
N SER A 175 5.73 -1.94 -15.74
CA SER A 175 5.41 -1.38 -14.42
C SER A 175 6.45 -0.39 -13.92
N LEU A 176 7.73 -0.57 -14.31
CA LEU A 176 8.85 0.28 -13.93
C LEU A 176 8.94 1.58 -14.71
N LYS A 177 8.23 1.70 -15.84
CA LYS A 177 8.28 2.92 -16.64
C LYS A 177 7.89 4.14 -15.81
N ARG A 178 8.69 5.20 -15.97
CA ARG A 178 8.48 6.50 -15.35
C ARG A 178 7.92 7.47 -16.40
N HIS A 179 6.81 8.09 -16.07
CA HIS A 179 6.12 9.07 -16.87
C HIS A 179 5.93 10.35 -16.08
N GLY A 180 5.58 11.46 -16.76
CA GLY A 180 5.12 12.67 -16.09
C GLY A 180 3.78 12.46 -15.38
N ILE A 181 3.32 13.44 -14.62
CA ILE A 181 2.06 13.32 -13.88
C ILE A 181 0.84 13.12 -14.79
N GLN A 182 0.87 13.71 -15.98
CA GLN A 182 -0.25 13.65 -16.93
C GLN A 182 -0.39 12.28 -17.60
N ASP A 183 0.71 11.61 -17.87
CA ASP A 183 0.81 10.30 -18.53
C ASP A 183 1.31 9.19 -17.57
N TYR A 184 1.22 9.44 -16.26
CA TYR A 184 1.80 8.61 -15.20
C TYR A 184 1.44 7.13 -15.28
N TRP A 185 0.23 6.83 -15.71
CA TRP A 185 -0.31 5.49 -15.83
C TRP A 185 -0.28 4.91 -17.25
N ASP A 186 0.30 5.64 -18.19
CA ASP A 186 0.43 5.13 -19.56
C ASP A 186 1.39 3.95 -19.60
N ASP A 187 1.08 2.98 -20.45
CA ASP A 187 1.82 1.70 -20.54
C ASP A 187 1.78 0.82 -19.28
N PHE A 188 1.18 1.26 -18.16
CA PHE A 188 1.05 0.40 -16.98
C PHE A 188 0.15 -0.80 -17.31
N PRO A 189 0.59 -2.04 -17.03
CA PRO A 189 -0.10 -3.23 -17.53
C PRO A 189 -1.29 -3.64 -16.64
N PHE A 190 -2.32 -2.81 -16.54
CA PHE A 190 -3.52 -3.08 -15.74
C PHE A 190 -4.22 -4.40 -16.04
N HIS A 191 -4.06 -4.92 -17.27
CA HIS A 191 -4.66 -6.20 -17.70
C HIS A 191 -4.00 -7.43 -17.05
N ASP A 192 -2.85 -7.29 -16.42
CA ASP A 192 -2.04 -8.38 -15.91
C ASP A 192 -1.93 -8.32 -14.38
N SER A 193 -2.68 -9.21 -13.70
CA SER A 193 -2.71 -9.24 -12.22
C SER A 193 -1.36 -9.57 -11.57
N ARG A 194 -0.37 -10.04 -12.35
CA ARG A 194 0.99 -10.26 -11.84
C ARG A 194 1.67 -8.98 -11.37
N VAL A 195 1.18 -7.79 -11.78
CA VAL A 195 1.65 -6.51 -11.23
C VAL A 195 1.45 -6.42 -9.72
N LEU A 196 0.48 -7.14 -9.17
CA LEU A 196 0.22 -7.21 -7.73
C LEU A 196 1.27 -8.04 -6.98
N THR A 197 2.05 -8.84 -7.67
CA THR A 197 3.16 -9.60 -7.08
C THR A 197 4.46 -8.79 -7.01
N TYR A 198 4.43 -7.52 -7.41
CA TYR A 198 5.56 -6.61 -7.30
C TYR A 198 5.35 -5.65 -6.14
N PRO A 199 6.35 -5.43 -5.28
CA PRO A 199 6.22 -4.48 -4.16
C PRO A 199 6.12 -3.01 -4.60
N LEU A 200 6.16 -2.75 -5.92
CA LEU A 200 6.21 -1.42 -6.52
C LEU A 200 4.86 -0.74 -6.66
N ILE A 201 3.74 -1.49 -6.73
CA ILE A 201 2.43 -0.91 -7.03
C ILE A 201 1.96 0.08 -5.95
N ASP A 202 2.16 -0.25 -4.67
CA ASP A 202 1.77 0.62 -3.57
C ASP A 202 2.54 1.94 -3.62
N ASN A 203 3.87 1.87 -3.80
CA ASN A 203 4.71 3.06 -3.94
C ASN A 203 4.30 3.90 -5.16
N LYS A 204 3.99 3.26 -6.28
CA LYS A 204 3.55 3.96 -7.49
C LYS A 204 2.22 4.66 -7.27
N LEU A 205 1.28 4.04 -6.56
CA LEU A 205 0.00 4.65 -6.18
C LEU A 205 0.23 5.84 -5.23
N ASP A 206 0.99 5.64 -4.15
CA ASP A 206 1.26 6.69 -3.18
C ASP A 206 1.97 7.89 -3.83
N THR A 207 3.00 7.64 -4.64
CA THR A 207 3.72 8.69 -5.37
C THR A 207 2.79 9.49 -6.29
N TYR A 208 1.89 8.83 -7.02
CA TYR A 208 0.94 9.51 -7.89
C TYR A 208 0.03 10.48 -7.12
N PHE A 209 -0.58 9.98 -6.04
CA PHE A 209 -1.51 10.78 -5.24
C PHE A 209 -0.80 11.85 -4.38
N ASP A 210 0.48 11.67 -4.06
CA ASP A 210 1.29 12.69 -3.36
C ASP A 210 1.66 13.87 -4.27
N TYR A 211 1.72 13.68 -5.59
CA TYR A 211 1.95 14.76 -6.56
C TYR A 211 0.70 15.60 -6.87
N LEU A 212 -0.48 15.11 -6.54
CA LEU A 212 -1.73 15.84 -6.83
C LEU A 212 -1.95 16.99 -5.84
N PRO A 213 -2.62 18.07 -6.27
CA PRO A 213 -3.13 19.08 -5.36
C PRO A 213 -4.03 18.46 -4.27
N ILE A 214 -3.95 19.00 -3.04
CA ILE A 214 -4.74 18.54 -1.89
C ILE A 214 -6.18 19.09 -1.98
N GLU A 215 -6.84 18.76 -3.08
CA GLU A 215 -8.19 19.18 -3.43
C GLU A 215 -9.06 17.95 -3.70
N PRO A 216 -10.18 17.76 -2.97
CA PRO A 216 -11.02 16.58 -3.12
C PRO A 216 -11.46 16.31 -4.56
N ASP A 217 -11.91 17.33 -5.30
CA ASP A 217 -12.37 17.15 -6.68
C ASP A 217 -11.28 16.69 -7.63
N THR A 218 -10.06 17.23 -7.48
CA THR A 218 -8.89 16.81 -8.28
C THR A 218 -8.54 15.36 -7.97
N ILE A 219 -8.53 14.98 -6.69
CA ILE A 219 -8.22 13.62 -6.26
C ILE A 219 -9.31 12.66 -6.71
N ASN A 220 -10.58 13.00 -6.57
CA ASN A 220 -11.73 12.19 -7.00
C ASN A 220 -11.68 11.93 -8.52
N SER A 221 -11.38 12.96 -9.30
CA SER A 221 -11.24 12.84 -10.76
C SER A 221 -10.08 11.93 -11.14
N ALA A 222 -8.96 12.00 -10.42
CA ALA A 222 -7.80 11.14 -10.62
C ALA A 222 -8.09 9.68 -10.23
N ILE A 223 -8.84 9.45 -9.13
CA ILE A 223 -9.33 8.12 -8.72
C ILE A 223 -10.19 7.53 -9.83
N ASP A 224 -11.14 8.31 -10.33
CA ASP A 224 -12.08 7.87 -11.37
C ASP A 224 -11.35 7.44 -12.65
N ALA A 225 -10.40 8.25 -13.10
CA ALA A 225 -9.59 7.96 -14.28
C ALA A 225 -8.71 6.69 -14.08
N LEU A 226 -8.16 6.52 -12.88
CA LEU A 226 -7.34 5.34 -12.55
C LEU A 226 -8.19 4.07 -12.49
N VAL A 227 -9.34 4.11 -11.83
CA VAL A 227 -10.26 2.96 -11.71
C VAL A 227 -10.80 2.58 -13.09
N GLU A 228 -11.09 3.54 -13.96
CA GLU A 228 -11.51 3.29 -15.35
C GLU A 228 -10.42 2.51 -16.12
N LYS A 229 -9.15 2.92 -16.04
CA LYS A 229 -8.03 2.16 -16.64
C LYS A 229 -7.92 0.75 -16.06
N ALA A 230 -8.17 0.58 -14.76
CA ALA A 230 -8.05 -0.70 -14.05
C ALA A 230 -9.25 -1.64 -14.27
N ASN A 231 -10.39 -1.17 -14.77
CA ASN A 231 -11.60 -1.98 -15.00
C ASN A 231 -11.38 -3.17 -15.95
N ILE A 232 -10.32 -3.15 -16.74
CA ILE A 232 -9.93 -4.27 -17.61
C ILE A 232 -9.57 -5.55 -16.83
N ASN A 233 -9.22 -5.42 -15.53
CA ASN A 233 -8.89 -6.55 -14.65
C ASN A 233 -9.46 -6.30 -13.25
N LYS A 234 -10.47 -7.11 -12.89
CA LYS A 234 -11.16 -6.99 -11.59
C LYS A 234 -10.19 -7.04 -10.40
N GLU A 235 -9.21 -7.95 -10.42
CA GLU A 235 -8.28 -8.15 -9.30
C GLU A 235 -7.39 -6.92 -9.10
N VAL A 236 -6.89 -6.33 -10.17
CA VAL A 236 -6.07 -5.10 -10.13
C VAL A 236 -6.91 -3.91 -9.68
N ARG A 237 -8.12 -3.75 -10.22
CA ARG A 237 -9.05 -2.70 -9.82
C ARG A 237 -9.39 -2.78 -8.33
N ASP A 238 -9.77 -3.95 -7.87
CA ASP A 238 -10.18 -4.15 -6.47
C ASP A 238 -9.02 -3.91 -5.51
N TYR A 239 -7.78 -4.31 -5.90
CA TYR A 239 -6.59 -3.99 -5.13
C TYR A 239 -6.36 -2.48 -5.00
N ILE A 240 -6.47 -1.74 -6.11
CA ILE A 240 -6.34 -0.28 -6.14
C ILE A 240 -7.40 0.37 -5.24
N LEU A 241 -8.65 -0.06 -5.33
CA LEU A 241 -9.73 0.46 -4.49
C LEU A 241 -9.44 0.24 -2.99
N TRP A 242 -8.95 -0.95 -2.59
CA TRP A 242 -8.55 -1.22 -1.21
C TRP A 242 -7.33 -0.39 -0.76
N HIS A 243 -6.38 -0.13 -1.65
CA HIS A 243 -5.26 0.76 -1.36
C HIS A 243 -5.73 2.19 -1.10
N LEU A 244 -6.58 2.72 -1.97
CA LEU A 244 -7.18 4.06 -1.83
C LEU A 244 -8.08 4.16 -0.60
N TYR A 245 -8.88 3.13 -0.30
CA TYR A 245 -9.64 3.06 0.94
C TYR A 245 -8.73 3.23 2.16
N ARG A 246 -7.64 2.48 2.27
CA ARG A 246 -6.69 2.61 3.39
C ARG A 246 -6.07 4.00 3.47
N ARG A 247 -5.70 4.57 2.33
CA ARG A 247 -5.09 5.91 2.24
C ARG A 247 -6.03 6.99 2.74
N TYR A 248 -7.30 6.95 2.37
CA TYR A 248 -8.29 7.98 2.69
C TYR A 248 -9.20 7.62 3.87
N PHE A 249 -9.00 6.48 4.50
CA PHE A 249 -9.71 6.13 5.74
C PHE A 249 -9.40 7.12 6.88
N SER A 250 -8.16 7.54 7.04
CA SER A 250 -7.74 8.55 8.02
C SER A 250 -6.76 9.52 7.35
N PRO A 251 -7.27 10.44 6.52
CA PRO A 251 -6.41 11.30 5.71
C PRO A 251 -5.67 12.34 6.57
N ASN A 252 -4.47 12.72 6.12
CA ASN A 252 -3.65 13.73 6.81
C ASN A 252 -4.26 15.14 6.75
N TYR A 253 -5.13 15.40 5.79
CA TYR A 253 -5.77 16.71 5.58
C TYR A 253 -7.27 16.58 5.81
N MET A 254 -7.83 17.52 6.56
CA MET A 254 -9.21 17.46 7.06
C MET A 254 -10.30 17.57 5.98
N ASN A 255 -9.98 18.17 4.80
CA ASN A 255 -10.89 18.24 3.66
C ASN A 255 -10.98 16.92 2.87
N LEU A 256 -9.99 16.03 3.00
CA LEU A 256 -9.94 14.78 2.22
C LEU A 256 -10.87 13.68 2.71
N ASP A 257 -11.69 13.92 3.75
CA ASP A 257 -12.80 13.02 4.07
C ASP A 257 -13.83 12.94 2.93
N GLU A 258 -13.95 13.97 2.10
CA GLU A 258 -14.79 13.95 0.89
C GLU A 258 -14.33 12.89 -0.12
N VAL A 259 -13.04 12.59 -0.15
CA VAL A 259 -12.50 11.49 -0.98
C VAL A 259 -12.97 10.13 -0.47
N PHE A 260 -13.01 9.95 0.86
CA PHE A 260 -13.55 8.71 1.43
C PHE A 260 -15.05 8.55 1.11
N ILE A 261 -15.83 9.63 1.20
CA ILE A 261 -17.24 9.64 0.84
C ILE A 261 -17.42 9.26 -0.64
N HIS A 262 -16.61 9.85 -1.54
CA HIS A 262 -16.65 9.52 -2.96
C HIS A 262 -16.32 8.04 -3.23
N LEU A 263 -15.29 7.49 -2.59
CA LEU A 263 -14.95 6.07 -2.70
C LEU A 263 -16.10 5.18 -2.24
N SER A 264 -16.73 5.50 -1.10
CA SER A 264 -17.89 4.78 -0.58
C SER A 264 -19.03 4.78 -1.59
N ASP A 265 -19.46 5.95 -2.05
CA ASP A 265 -20.64 6.11 -2.87
C ASP A 265 -20.51 5.50 -4.25
N LYS A 266 -19.38 5.77 -4.88
CA LYS A 266 -19.19 5.40 -6.29
C LYS A 266 -18.74 3.97 -6.48
N TYR A 267 -18.00 3.42 -5.50
CA TYR A 267 -17.34 2.13 -5.68
C TYR A 267 -17.77 1.09 -4.64
N PHE A 268 -17.59 1.35 -3.34
CA PHE A 268 -17.82 0.33 -2.31
C PHE A 268 -19.31 0.00 -2.10
N SER A 269 -20.20 0.95 -2.34
CA SER A 269 -21.65 0.71 -2.26
C SER A 269 -22.22 -0.02 -3.49
N VAL A 270 -21.53 0.08 -4.66
CA VAL A 270 -22.08 -0.32 -5.96
C VAL A 270 -21.40 -1.55 -6.55
N LEU A 271 -20.06 -1.65 -6.42
CA LEU A 271 -19.29 -2.70 -7.08
C LEU A 271 -19.17 -3.97 -6.23
N ASP A 272 -19.14 -5.11 -6.93
CA ASP A 272 -18.66 -6.36 -6.35
C ASP A 272 -17.12 -6.30 -6.26
N ILE A 273 -16.59 -6.03 -5.06
CA ILE A 273 -15.16 -5.91 -4.77
C ILE A 273 -14.70 -7.16 -4.01
N GLN A 274 -13.55 -7.70 -4.37
CA GLN A 274 -13.00 -8.87 -3.72
C GLN A 274 -12.78 -8.60 -2.20
N TYR A 275 -13.18 -9.54 -1.36
CA TYR A 275 -13.14 -9.46 0.12
C TYR A 275 -14.07 -8.40 0.75
N LEU A 276 -14.92 -7.73 -0.01
CA LEU A 276 -15.96 -6.87 0.51
C LEU A 276 -17.18 -7.71 0.90
N THR A 277 -17.33 -7.96 2.20
CA THR A 277 -18.52 -8.58 2.77
C THR A 277 -19.59 -7.52 3.00
N GLU A 278 -20.88 -7.91 3.07
CA GLU A 278 -21.97 -6.96 3.40
C GLU A 278 -21.70 -6.22 4.72
N SER A 279 -21.21 -6.90 5.75
CA SER A 279 -20.88 -6.26 7.03
C SER A 279 -19.77 -5.19 6.89
N ILE A 280 -18.77 -5.40 6.04
CA ILE A 280 -17.72 -4.40 5.78
C ILE A 280 -18.30 -3.24 4.95
N LYS A 281 -19.15 -3.55 3.99
CA LYS A 281 -19.85 -2.56 3.18
C LYS A 281 -20.71 -1.64 4.03
N ASP A 282 -21.50 -2.20 4.96
CA ASP A 282 -22.32 -1.43 5.91
C ASP A 282 -21.44 -0.47 6.74
N VAL A 283 -20.32 -0.96 7.30
CA VAL A 283 -19.39 -0.12 8.06
C VAL A 283 -18.82 1.03 7.22
N ILE A 284 -18.49 0.80 5.95
CA ILE A 284 -17.97 1.82 5.05
C ILE A 284 -19.04 2.86 4.74
N THR A 285 -20.27 2.42 4.42
CA THR A 285 -21.39 3.32 4.06
C THR A 285 -21.87 4.11 5.25
N ASP A 286 -22.06 3.49 6.42
CA ASP A 286 -22.45 4.17 7.65
C ASP A 286 -21.43 5.25 8.04
N ARG A 287 -20.15 4.96 7.87
CA ARG A 287 -19.11 5.96 8.13
C ARG A 287 -19.17 7.13 7.14
N ALA A 288 -19.34 6.83 5.84
CA ALA A 288 -19.47 7.88 4.83
C ALA A 288 -20.68 8.78 5.11
N ASP A 289 -21.81 8.21 5.52
CA ASP A 289 -23.01 8.96 5.89
C ASP A 289 -22.76 9.86 7.10
N ASN A 290 -22.08 9.39 8.12
CA ASN A 290 -21.69 10.22 9.26
C ASN A 290 -20.74 11.36 8.84
N LEU A 291 -19.73 11.05 8.00
CA LEU A 291 -18.75 12.04 7.53
C LEU A 291 -19.38 13.17 6.70
N ARG A 292 -20.51 12.95 5.98
CA ARG A 292 -21.21 14.01 5.24
C ARG A 292 -21.63 15.18 6.14
N HIS A 293 -21.96 14.89 7.39
CA HIS A 293 -22.33 15.89 8.39
C HIS A 293 -21.12 16.51 9.11
N LEU A 294 -19.92 16.03 8.80
CA LEU A 294 -18.66 16.42 9.44
C LEU A 294 -17.65 17.03 8.45
N THR A 295 -18.06 17.38 7.23
CA THR A 295 -17.22 18.10 6.27
C THR A 295 -17.04 19.56 6.70
N LEU A 296 -15.98 20.20 6.22
CA LEU A 296 -15.72 21.62 6.50
C LEU A 296 -16.91 22.49 6.04
N GLY A 297 -17.31 23.48 6.83
CA GLY A 297 -18.45 24.36 6.58
C GLY A 297 -19.80 23.73 6.93
N SER A 298 -19.89 22.42 7.15
CA SER A 298 -21.13 21.76 7.58
C SER A 298 -21.46 22.10 9.02
N LYS A 299 -22.77 22.24 9.33
CA LYS A 299 -23.22 22.38 10.70
C LYS A 299 -23.10 21.05 11.43
N ILE A 300 -22.29 21.03 12.50
CA ILE A 300 -22.04 19.78 13.25
C ILE A 300 -23.34 19.29 13.90
N PRO A 301 -23.61 17.97 13.97
CA PRO A 301 -24.79 17.46 14.68
C PRO A 301 -24.82 17.90 16.14
N ASP A 302 -26.01 18.24 16.67
CA ASP A 302 -26.16 18.68 18.07
C ASP A 302 -25.81 17.57 19.07
N ILE A 303 -25.17 17.99 20.17
CA ILE A 303 -24.81 17.11 21.30
C ILE A 303 -24.87 17.92 22.59
N ASP A 304 -25.53 17.39 23.60
CA ASP A 304 -25.62 18.00 24.94
C ASP A 304 -26.06 19.47 24.92
N ASN A 305 -26.98 19.84 24.01
CA ASN A 305 -27.42 21.19 23.78
C ASN A 305 -26.32 22.17 23.30
N LEU A 306 -25.34 21.67 22.52
CA LEU A 306 -24.28 22.49 21.91
C LEU A 306 -24.81 23.71 21.17
N TYR A 307 -25.97 23.60 20.52
CA TYR A 307 -26.59 24.73 19.80
C TYR A 307 -27.06 25.86 20.71
N SER A 308 -27.31 25.57 21.98
CA SER A 308 -27.65 26.59 22.98
C SER A 308 -26.40 27.24 23.58
N PHE A 309 -25.21 26.69 23.37
CA PHE A 309 -23.96 27.23 23.87
C PHE A 309 -23.50 28.42 23.03
N LYS A 310 -23.54 29.63 23.62
CA LYS A 310 -23.22 30.88 22.94
C LYS A 310 -21.74 31.19 23.05
N SER A 311 -21.06 31.19 21.91
CA SER A 311 -19.65 31.59 21.78
C SER A 311 -19.35 31.90 20.31
N PRO A 312 -18.53 32.94 20.00
CA PRO A 312 -18.08 33.21 18.64
C PRO A 312 -17.37 32.00 18.04
N PHE A 313 -16.43 31.42 18.78
CA PHE A 313 -15.75 30.18 18.40
C PHE A 313 -15.89 29.12 19.50
N THR A 314 -16.25 27.90 19.11
CA THR A 314 -16.42 26.80 20.05
C THR A 314 -15.43 25.70 19.74
N LEU A 315 -14.59 25.31 20.72
CA LEU A 315 -13.79 24.11 20.65
C LEU A 315 -14.59 22.94 21.23
N LEU A 316 -15.21 22.14 20.36
CA LEU A 316 -15.88 20.91 20.78
C LEU A 316 -14.80 19.84 20.95
N VAL A 317 -14.60 19.42 22.19
CA VAL A 317 -13.52 18.51 22.58
C VAL A 317 -14.08 17.20 23.10
N PHE A 318 -13.86 16.13 22.34
CA PHE A 318 -14.15 14.77 22.79
C PHE A 318 -12.95 14.22 23.53
N PHE A 319 -13.16 13.74 24.73
CA PHE A 319 -12.08 13.27 25.59
C PHE A 319 -12.44 12.02 26.41
N ASP A 320 -11.42 11.35 26.90
CA ASP A 320 -11.49 10.27 27.87
C ASP A 320 -10.79 10.69 29.16
N LYS A 321 -11.44 10.53 30.31
CA LYS A 321 -10.86 10.87 31.61
C LYS A 321 -9.58 10.12 31.94
N THR A 322 -9.39 8.93 31.41
CA THR A 322 -8.19 8.09 31.65
C THR A 322 -7.03 8.43 30.71
N CYS A 323 -7.25 9.27 29.71
CA CYS A 323 -6.28 9.60 28.69
C CYS A 323 -5.32 10.72 29.14
N GLN A 324 -4.06 10.39 29.37
CA GLN A 324 -3.02 11.38 29.71
C GLN A 324 -2.84 12.47 28.64
N LYS A 325 -2.93 12.13 27.36
CA LYS A 325 -2.85 13.09 26.26
C LYS A 325 -3.99 14.10 26.31
N CYS A 326 -5.19 13.66 26.69
CA CYS A 326 -6.35 14.54 26.86
C CYS A 326 -6.11 15.57 27.97
N ALA A 327 -5.54 15.16 29.11
CA ALA A 327 -5.20 16.06 30.20
C ALA A 327 -4.10 17.08 29.83
N GLN A 328 -3.13 16.68 29.02
CA GLN A 328 -2.09 17.58 28.53
C GLN A 328 -2.64 18.60 27.53
N GLU A 329 -3.45 18.15 26.57
CA GLU A 329 -4.05 18.99 25.55
C GLU A 329 -5.09 19.95 26.18
N GLY A 330 -5.87 19.47 27.16
CA GLY A 330 -6.82 20.31 27.89
C GLY A 330 -6.16 21.54 28.52
N ARG A 331 -5.00 21.38 29.16
CA ARG A 331 -4.26 22.52 29.76
C ARG A 331 -3.81 23.54 28.68
N LYS A 332 -3.42 23.09 27.50
CA LYS A 332 -3.05 24.00 26.39
C LYS A 332 -4.27 24.75 25.85
N LEU A 333 -5.41 24.07 25.75
CA LEU A 333 -6.66 24.68 25.35
C LEU A 333 -7.15 25.72 26.37
N GLU A 334 -7.00 25.46 27.69
CA GLU A 334 -7.33 26.46 28.74
C GLU A 334 -6.46 27.73 28.61
N LEU A 335 -5.14 27.56 28.38
CA LEU A 335 -4.22 28.69 28.14
C LEU A 335 -4.58 29.45 26.84
N LEU A 336 -4.98 28.73 25.80
CA LEU A 336 -5.45 29.33 24.55
C LEU A 336 -6.70 30.20 24.78
N CYS A 337 -7.71 29.72 25.55
CA CYS A 337 -8.91 30.48 25.85
C CYS A 337 -8.64 31.72 26.73
N GLN A 338 -7.59 31.69 27.58
CA GLN A 338 -7.15 32.86 28.30
C GLN A 338 -6.57 33.95 27.36
N LYS A 339 -5.89 33.51 26.29
CA LYS A 339 -5.31 34.40 25.26
C LYS A 339 -6.38 34.94 24.27
N TYR A 340 -7.39 34.11 23.96
CA TYR A 340 -8.46 34.39 23.00
C TYR A 340 -9.83 34.25 23.69
N PRO A 341 -10.34 35.31 24.34
CA PRO A 341 -11.60 35.28 25.08
C PRO A 341 -12.87 34.94 24.25
N GLU A 342 -12.78 35.09 22.92
CA GLU A 342 -13.84 34.73 21.98
C GLU A 342 -13.92 33.20 21.74
N VAL A 343 -12.94 32.43 22.19
CA VAL A 343 -12.89 30.97 22.06
C VAL A 343 -13.34 30.32 23.37
N SER A 344 -14.29 29.43 23.29
CA SER A 344 -14.76 28.65 24.45
C SER A 344 -14.71 27.16 24.22
N ILE A 345 -14.40 26.43 25.29
CA ILE A 345 -14.32 24.96 25.25
C ILE A 345 -15.69 24.34 25.58
N PHE A 346 -16.15 23.42 24.74
CA PHE A 346 -17.32 22.56 25.01
C PHE A 346 -16.85 21.11 25.13
N PRO A 347 -16.63 20.58 26.35
CA PRO A 347 -16.07 19.26 26.54
C PRO A 347 -17.15 18.17 26.52
N VAL A 348 -16.87 17.07 25.84
CA VAL A 348 -17.73 15.88 25.75
C VAL A 348 -16.95 14.63 26.13
N GLU A 349 -17.36 13.98 27.20
CA GLU A 349 -16.76 12.70 27.63
C GLU A 349 -17.32 11.54 26.80
N ILE A 350 -16.43 10.70 26.25
CA ILE A 350 -16.84 9.58 25.38
C ILE A 350 -17.22 8.30 26.18
N HIS A 351 -16.71 8.11 27.40
CA HIS A 351 -17.01 6.95 28.27
C HIS A 351 -18.30 7.14 29.08
N ARG A 352 -19.39 7.34 28.38
CA ARG A 352 -20.73 7.39 28.96
C ARG A 352 -21.64 6.36 28.26
N LYS A 353 -22.89 6.20 28.74
CA LYS A 353 -23.84 5.18 28.22
C LYS A 353 -23.96 5.16 26.68
N ASN A 354 -23.76 6.31 26.01
CA ASN A 354 -23.88 6.45 24.55
C ASN A 354 -22.50 6.55 23.84
N GLY A 355 -21.42 6.15 24.49
CA GLY A 355 -20.05 6.36 23.97
C GLY A 355 -19.85 5.82 22.56
N GLN A 356 -20.31 4.61 22.28
CA GLN A 356 -20.16 4.00 20.95
C GLN A 356 -20.92 4.80 19.85
N GLN A 357 -22.12 5.30 20.16
CA GLN A 357 -22.89 6.12 19.21
C GLN A 357 -22.21 7.47 18.97
N ILE A 358 -21.63 8.08 20.01
CA ILE A 358 -20.88 9.34 19.90
C ILE A 358 -19.63 9.11 19.03
N ILE A 359 -18.88 8.05 19.29
CA ILE A 359 -17.68 7.68 18.52
C ILE A 359 -18.02 7.56 17.03
N SER A 360 -19.06 6.83 16.69
CA SER A 360 -19.47 6.65 15.30
C SER A 360 -19.99 7.95 14.68
N LYS A 361 -20.92 8.65 15.37
CA LYS A 361 -21.59 9.86 14.85
C LYS A 361 -20.63 11.01 14.59
N TYR A 362 -19.54 11.14 15.37
CA TYR A 362 -18.55 12.21 15.26
C TYR A 362 -17.20 11.74 14.73
N ASP A 363 -17.15 10.55 14.14
CA ASP A 363 -15.93 9.92 13.56
C ASP A 363 -14.71 10.03 14.49
N ILE A 364 -14.90 9.68 15.76
CA ILE A 364 -13.84 9.77 16.78
C ILE A 364 -12.92 8.55 16.68
N GLN A 365 -11.77 8.73 16.04
CA GLN A 365 -10.79 7.66 15.86
C GLN A 365 -9.81 7.56 17.03
N ASN A 366 -9.56 8.67 17.70
CA ASN A 366 -8.69 8.76 18.88
C ASN A 366 -9.09 9.95 19.75
N THR A 367 -8.59 9.99 21.00
CA THR A 367 -8.80 11.11 21.93
C THR A 367 -7.47 11.77 22.33
N PRO A 368 -7.46 13.11 22.55
CA PRO A 368 -8.58 14.03 22.35
C PRO A 368 -8.90 14.25 20.87
N MET A 369 -10.19 14.40 20.53
CA MET A 369 -10.66 14.81 19.22
C MET A 369 -11.23 16.21 19.31
N ILE A 370 -10.74 17.15 18.49
CA ILE A 370 -11.09 18.56 18.58
C ILE A 370 -11.68 19.02 17.25
N TYR A 371 -12.86 19.66 17.33
CA TYR A 371 -13.49 20.43 16.28
C TYR A 371 -13.47 21.91 16.67
N LEU A 372 -13.07 22.79 15.75
CA LEU A 372 -13.28 24.23 15.87
C LEU A 372 -14.54 24.60 15.09
N LEU A 373 -15.47 25.27 15.76
CA LEU A 373 -16.79 25.65 15.22
C LEU A 373 -16.94 27.16 15.27
N ASP A 374 -17.64 27.74 14.29
CA ASP A 374 -18.11 29.14 14.30
C ASP A 374 -19.30 29.35 15.23
N SER A 375 -19.86 30.57 15.23
CA SER A 375 -21.05 30.97 16.00
C SER A 375 -22.28 30.15 15.64
N ASP A 376 -22.42 29.70 14.37
CA ASP A 376 -23.53 28.91 13.86
C ASP A 376 -23.31 27.40 14.05
N LYS A 377 -22.20 27.02 14.69
CA LYS A 377 -21.74 25.63 14.90
C LYS A 377 -21.39 24.92 13.58
N ARG A 378 -20.86 25.68 12.61
CA ARG A 378 -20.25 25.09 11.41
C ARG A 378 -18.79 24.75 11.67
N ILE A 379 -18.34 23.70 11.06
CA ILE A 379 -16.97 23.18 11.24
C ILE A 379 -15.99 24.04 10.46
N ILE A 380 -15.14 24.79 11.16
CA ILE A 380 -14.00 25.54 10.59
C ILE A 380 -12.81 24.61 10.43
N ALA A 381 -12.53 23.78 11.45
CA ALA A 381 -11.44 22.83 11.45
C ALA A 381 -11.75 21.59 12.30
N LYS A 382 -11.11 20.48 12.02
CA LYS A 382 -11.28 19.22 12.74
C LYS A 382 -9.99 18.43 12.84
N ARG A 383 -9.89 17.57 13.86
CA ARG A 383 -8.66 16.74 14.11
C ARG A 383 -7.42 17.61 14.34
N ILE A 384 -7.62 18.80 14.91
CA ILE A 384 -6.55 19.75 15.20
C ILE A 384 -6.05 19.62 16.65
N LYS A 385 -4.86 20.18 16.91
CA LYS A 385 -4.29 20.36 18.24
C LYS A 385 -4.42 21.81 18.69
N ALA A 386 -4.25 22.06 19.99
CA ALA A 386 -4.33 23.41 20.56
C ALA A 386 -3.43 24.42 19.83
N GLU A 387 -2.19 23.99 19.48
CA GLU A 387 -1.22 24.87 18.79
C GLU A 387 -1.63 25.26 17.37
N GLN A 388 -2.57 24.54 16.78
CA GLN A 388 -3.05 24.82 15.41
C GLN A 388 -4.27 25.75 15.38
N VAL A 389 -4.97 25.92 16.50
CA VAL A 389 -6.21 26.71 16.58
C VAL A 389 -5.99 28.17 16.16
N GLU A 390 -4.89 28.78 16.59
CA GLU A 390 -4.56 30.18 16.26
C GLU A 390 -4.51 30.47 14.77
N GLN A 391 -4.10 29.49 13.96
CA GLN A 391 -3.99 29.65 12.50
C GLN A 391 -5.34 29.85 11.82
N PHE A 392 -6.44 29.42 12.48
CA PHE A 392 -7.79 29.57 11.98
C PHE A 392 -8.50 30.81 12.52
N LEU A 393 -8.04 31.37 13.63
CA LEU A 393 -8.60 32.58 14.23
C LEU A 393 -8.12 33.89 13.55
N ILE A 394 -6.94 33.85 12.92
CA ILE A 394 -6.29 35.02 12.31
C ILE A 394 -6.73 35.26 10.85
N LYS A 395 -7.53 34.38 10.26
CA LYS A 395 -7.92 34.44 8.83
C LYS A 395 -9.27 35.11 8.56
N GLU A 396 -9.89 35.74 9.57
CA GLU A 396 -11.05 36.62 9.39
C GLU A 396 -10.53 38.10 9.47
#